data_8d788cd119922aacc75a195555b15aa3
#
_entry.id   8d788cd119922aacc75a195555b15aa3
#
_cell.length_a   1.000
_cell.length_b   1.000
_cell.length_c   1.000
_cell.angle_alpha   90.00
_cell.angle_beta   90.00
_cell.angle_gamma   90.00
#
_symmetry.space_group_name_H-M   'P 1'
#
loop_
_entity.id
_entity.type
_entity.pdbx_description
1 polymer ?
#
loop_
_entity_poly.entity_id
_entity_poly.type
_entity_poly.pdbx_seq_one_letter_code
_entity_poly.pdbx_strand_id
1 'polypeptide(L)'
;MDKPNYFVPHGGHPPQTDLLTGRAVFTEAYAVIPKGVMRDIVTSALPFWDKTRAWVIARPLSGFAETFSQYIVEVSPGGGSTQPEPDPEAEGVLFVVGGEIALTISGTAHRLATGGYAFLPPACKWTLRNEGQSPATFHWIRKAYEVVPGIPLPEAFVTNEATIAPAPMPDTQGRWATTRFVDPLDVRYDMHVNIVTFEPGAVIPFLETHVMEHGLYVLEGKAVYKLNRDWVEVEAGDFMWLRAFCPQACYAGGPGRFRYLLYKDANRHMKLRPFR
;
A
#
# COMPACT_ATOMS: atom_id res chain seq x y z
N MET A 1 43.01 5.50 -0.15
CA MET A 1 41.74 5.66 -0.89
C MET A 1 40.86 4.52 -0.50
N ASP A 2 39.82 4.80 0.27
CA ASP A 2 38.82 3.80 0.59
C ASP A 2 38.14 3.41 -0.71
N LYS A 3 38.09 2.11 -0.99
CA LYS A 3 37.39 1.59 -2.16
C LYS A 3 35.90 1.94 -1.98
N PRO A 4 35.22 2.55 -2.98
CA PRO A 4 33.82 2.80 -2.88
C PRO A 4 33.08 1.47 -2.67
N ASN A 5 32.30 1.40 -1.61
CA ASN A 5 31.50 0.22 -1.31
C ASN A 5 30.11 0.41 -1.91
N TYR A 6 29.92 -0.07 -3.13
CA TYR A 6 28.66 0.13 -3.88
C TYR A 6 27.46 -0.67 -3.35
N PHE A 7 27.69 -1.59 -2.44
CA PHE A 7 26.68 -2.57 -2.03
C PHE A 7 26.48 -2.66 -0.52
N VAL A 8 26.69 -1.57 0.21
CA VAL A 8 26.33 -1.55 1.63
C VAL A 8 24.90 -1.03 1.78
N PRO A 9 23.91 -1.91 1.99
CA PRO A 9 22.57 -1.49 2.30
C PRO A 9 22.55 -0.68 3.59
N HIS A 10 21.59 0.20 3.73
CA HIS A 10 21.36 0.91 4.99
C HIS A 10 21.12 -0.10 6.11
N GLY A 11 21.94 -0.03 7.17
CA GLY A 11 21.95 -1.05 8.22
C GLY A 11 22.83 -2.27 7.95
N GLY A 12 23.63 -2.25 6.88
CA GLY A 12 24.56 -3.33 6.52
C GLY A 12 23.95 -4.39 5.59
N HIS A 13 24.78 -5.35 5.16
CA HIS A 13 24.32 -6.48 4.39
C HIS A 13 23.49 -7.42 5.28
N PRO A 14 22.32 -7.86 4.81
CA PRO A 14 21.56 -8.89 5.53
C PRO A 14 22.34 -10.21 5.53
N PRO A 15 22.08 -11.10 6.50
CA PRO A 15 22.57 -12.46 6.42
C PRO A 15 22.24 -13.09 5.06
N GLN A 16 23.14 -13.93 4.55
CA GLN A 16 22.96 -14.57 3.24
C GLN A 16 21.66 -15.38 3.16
N THR A 17 21.20 -15.96 4.27
CA THR A 17 19.93 -16.66 4.38
C THR A 17 18.72 -15.75 4.15
N ASP A 18 18.83 -14.47 4.48
CA ASP A 18 17.74 -13.49 4.24
C ASP A 18 17.71 -13.02 2.78
N LEU A 19 18.81 -13.17 2.04
CA LEU A 19 18.87 -12.85 0.61
C LEU A 19 18.24 -13.94 -0.25
N LEU A 20 18.27 -15.18 0.22
CA LEU A 20 17.73 -16.34 -0.48
C LEU A 20 16.31 -16.63 0.03
N THR A 21 15.39 -15.69 -0.18
CA THR A 21 14.02 -15.90 0.25
C THR A 21 13.31 -16.80 -0.77
N GLY A 22 13.16 -18.07 -0.47
CA GLY A 22 12.33 -19.00 -1.26
C GLY A 22 10.84 -18.62 -1.30
N ARG A 23 10.46 -17.56 -0.59
CA ARG A 23 9.09 -17.02 -0.57
C ARG A 23 8.81 -15.99 -1.65
N ALA A 24 9.84 -15.47 -2.36
CA ALA A 24 9.63 -14.58 -3.51
C ALA A 24 9.00 -15.36 -4.65
N VAL A 25 7.79 -14.96 -5.07
CA VAL A 25 7.02 -15.65 -6.09
C VAL A 25 6.47 -14.64 -7.08
N PHE A 26 6.59 -14.95 -8.38
CA PHE A 26 5.95 -14.19 -9.46
C PHE A 26 5.26 -15.16 -10.39
N THR A 27 3.97 -15.05 -10.47
CA THR A 27 3.11 -15.83 -11.37
C THR A 27 2.22 -14.91 -12.19
N GLU A 28 1.46 -15.43 -13.11
CA GLU A 28 0.44 -14.70 -13.87
C GLU A 28 -0.78 -14.31 -13.03
N ALA A 29 -0.98 -14.95 -11.88
CA ALA A 29 -2.15 -14.75 -11.03
C ALA A 29 -1.85 -13.95 -9.75
N TYR A 30 -0.64 -14.02 -9.25
CA TYR A 30 -0.23 -13.32 -8.03
C TYR A 30 1.29 -13.17 -7.97
N ALA A 31 1.73 -12.22 -7.12
CA ALA A 31 3.13 -12.10 -6.75
C ALA A 31 3.27 -11.97 -5.23
N VAL A 32 4.40 -12.44 -4.69
CA VAL A 32 4.83 -12.20 -3.31
C VAL A 32 6.22 -11.59 -3.34
N ILE A 33 6.36 -10.42 -2.75
CA ILE A 33 7.64 -9.72 -2.55
C ILE A 33 7.94 -9.73 -1.06
N PRO A 34 8.79 -10.64 -0.56
CA PRO A 34 9.14 -10.67 0.84
C PRO A 34 9.95 -9.43 1.24
N LYS A 35 9.83 -9.01 2.49
CA LYS A 35 10.59 -7.89 3.05
C LYS A 35 12.09 -7.96 2.78
N GLY A 36 12.64 -9.17 2.68
CA GLY A 36 14.06 -9.41 2.43
C GLY A 36 14.58 -8.93 1.07
N VAL A 37 13.71 -8.72 0.06
CA VAL A 37 14.09 -8.21 -1.26
C VAL A 37 13.99 -6.68 -1.37
N MET A 38 13.37 -6.01 -0.40
CA MET A 38 13.28 -4.55 -0.33
C MET A 38 14.49 -3.98 0.41
N ARG A 39 15.60 -3.76 -0.31
CA ARG A 39 16.86 -3.25 0.21
C ARG A 39 17.23 -1.92 -0.45
N ASP A 40 18.22 -1.21 0.11
CA ASP A 40 18.65 0.10 -0.37
C ASP A 40 19.02 0.12 -1.85
N ILE A 41 19.63 -0.94 -2.35
CA ILE A 41 20.04 -1.04 -3.75
C ILE A 41 18.90 -0.93 -4.76
N VAL A 42 17.67 -1.19 -4.32
CA VAL A 42 16.47 -1.12 -5.19
C VAL A 42 15.65 0.13 -4.96
N THR A 43 16.17 1.11 -4.22
CA THR A 43 15.48 2.39 -4.03
C THR A 43 15.56 3.26 -5.26
N SER A 44 14.55 4.09 -5.44
CA SER A 44 14.47 5.12 -6.47
C SER A 44 14.48 6.50 -5.85
N ALA A 45 15.18 7.44 -6.49
CA ALA A 45 14.99 8.86 -6.25
C ALA A 45 13.81 9.34 -7.10
N LEU A 46 12.90 10.06 -6.47
CA LEU A 46 11.75 10.63 -7.18
C LEU A 46 12.04 12.07 -7.61
N PRO A 47 11.65 12.49 -8.84
CA PRO A 47 11.75 13.88 -9.27
C PRO A 47 11.01 14.82 -8.30
N PHE A 48 11.62 15.96 -7.98
CA PHE A 48 11.10 16.98 -7.06
C PHE A 48 11.01 16.57 -5.58
N TRP A 49 11.60 15.43 -5.23
CA TRP A 49 11.70 14.97 -3.83
C TRP A 49 13.13 15.11 -3.32
N ASP A 50 13.29 15.80 -2.18
CA ASP A 50 14.57 16.00 -1.51
C ASP A 50 14.74 15.04 -0.36
N LYS A 51 15.99 14.52 -0.15
CA LYS A 51 16.32 13.64 0.99
C LYS A 51 15.31 12.50 1.17
N THR A 52 14.87 11.94 0.07
CA THR A 52 13.82 10.93 0.02
C THR A 52 14.30 9.75 -0.80
N ARG A 53 13.88 8.56 -0.40
CA ARG A 53 14.06 7.33 -1.17
C ARG A 53 12.76 6.55 -1.21
N ALA A 54 12.52 5.86 -2.30
CA ALA A 54 11.31 5.10 -2.51
C ALA A 54 11.60 3.69 -3.01
N TRP A 55 10.90 2.71 -2.45
CA TRP A 55 10.81 1.36 -3.01
C TRP A 55 9.52 1.27 -3.80
N VAL A 56 9.62 1.06 -5.10
CA VAL A 56 8.46 0.86 -5.98
C VAL A 56 8.10 -0.62 -5.91
N ILE A 57 7.07 -0.96 -5.16
CA ILE A 57 6.67 -2.36 -4.90
C ILE A 57 5.56 -2.84 -5.83
N ALA A 58 4.82 -1.93 -6.46
CA ALA A 58 3.87 -2.22 -7.52
C ALA A 58 3.82 -1.06 -8.52
N ARG A 59 3.64 -1.36 -9.80
CA ARG A 59 3.46 -0.37 -10.88
C ARG A 59 2.82 -1.00 -12.11
N PRO A 60 2.05 -0.23 -12.91
CA PRO A 60 1.45 -0.72 -14.15
C PRO A 60 2.51 -1.02 -15.21
N LEU A 61 3.06 -2.23 -15.23
CA LEU A 61 4.00 -2.69 -16.25
C LEU A 61 3.92 -4.21 -16.39
N SER A 62 3.80 -4.69 -17.63
CA SER A 62 4.15 -6.04 -18.03
C SER A 62 3.52 -7.18 -17.20
N GLY A 63 2.23 -7.10 -16.92
CA GLY A 63 1.50 -8.20 -16.27
C GLY A 63 1.60 -8.25 -14.74
N PHE A 64 2.08 -7.18 -14.12
CA PHE A 64 2.16 -7.03 -12.67
C PHE A 64 1.68 -5.64 -12.25
N ALA A 65 0.59 -5.56 -11.49
CA ALA A 65 -0.19 -4.38 -11.16
C ALA A 65 -0.66 -3.60 -12.41
N GLU A 66 -1.94 -3.68 -12.70
CA GLU A 66 -2.52 -3.07 -13.91
C GLU A 66 -3.14 -1.71 -13.62
N THR A 67 -3.72 -1.53 -12.42
CA THR A 67 -4.55 -0.36 -12.10
C THR A 67 -3.88 0.64 -11.18
N PHE A 68 -2.80 0.29 -10.49
CA PHE A 68 -2.19 1.13 -9.46
C PHE A 68 -0.67 1.05 -9.42
N SER A 69 -0.07 2.00 -8.71
CA SER A 69 1.30 1.91 -8.24
C SER A 69 1.34 2.07 -6.72
N GLN A 70 2.25 1.35 -6.07
CA GLN A 70 2.48 1.46 -4.62
C GLN A 70 3.96 1.61 -4.33
N TYR A 71 4.27 2.61 -3.53
CA TYR A 71 5.61 2.91 -3.03
C TYR A 71 5.66 2.79 -1.52
N ILE A 72 6.79 2.33 -1.00
CA ILE A 72 7.21 2.64 0.36
C ILE A 72 8.15 3.84 0.23
N VAL A 73 7.82 4.94 0.91
CA VAL A 73 8.60 6.19 0.84
C VAL A 73 9.18 6.47 2.22
N GLU A 74 10.48 6.69 2.26
CA GLU A 74 11.18 7.16 3.46
C GLU A 74 11.72 8.56 3.21
N VAL A 75 11.37 9.49 4.11
CA VAL A 75 11.78 10.89 4.05
C VAL A 75 12.66 11.20 5.26
N SER A 76 13.93 11.52 5.00
CA SER A 76 14.86 11.96 6.05
C SER A 76 14.47 13.32 6.65
N PRO A 77 14.98 13.67 7.82
CA PRO A 77 14.76 15.00 8.43
C PRO A 77 15.05 16.16 7.46
N GLY A 78 14.10 17.07 7.36
CA GLY A 78 14.14 18.21 6.44
C GLY A 78 13.94 17.87 4.96
N GLY A 79 13.62 16.62 4.66
CA GLY A 79 13.29 16.17 3.31
C GLY A 79 11.82 16.34 2.97
N GLY A 80 11.44 15.98 1.73
CA GLY A 80 10.08 16.02 1.23
C GLY A 80 9.96 16.57 -0.18
N SER A 81 8.79 17.08 -0.54
CA SER A 81 8.52 17.64 -1.87
C SER A 81 7.52 18.79 -1.82
N THR A 82 7.75 19.78 -2.68
CA THR A 82 6.79 20.87 -2.97
C THR A 82 5.92 20.58 -4.18
N GLN A 83 6.25 19.54 -4.97
CA GLN A 83 5.52 19.06 -6.14
C GLN A 83 5.52 17.54 -6.15
N PRO A 84 4.84 16.89 -5.16
CA PRO A 84 4.99 15.46 -4.96
C PRO A 84 4.37 14.64 -6.08
N GLU A 85 3.25 15.10 -6.67
CA GLU A 85 2.51 14.41 -7.73
C GLU A 85 2.51 15.24 -9.01
N PRO A 86 3.28 14.84 -10.01
CA PRO A 86 3.33 15.55 -11.29
C PRO A 86 2.18 15.20 -12.24
N ASP A 87 1.47 14.08 -12.00
CA ASP A 87 0.37 13.63 -12.84
C ASP A 87 -0.96 14.20 -12.32
N PRO A 88 -1.61 15.12 -13.07
CA PRO A 88 -2.86 15.74 -12.63
C PRO A 88 -4.06 14.80 -12.65
N GLU A 89 -3.96 13.64 -13.32
CA GLU A 89 -5.02 12.63 -13.35
C GLU A 89 -4.89 11.61 -12.21
N ALA A 90 -3.75 11.61 -11.51
CA ALA A 90 -3.54 10.69 -10.40
C ALA A 90 -4.29 11.13 -9.15
N GLU A 91 -5.00 10.18 -8.54
CA GLU A 91 -5.38 10.23 -7.14
C GLU A 91 -4.38 9.45 -6.30
N GLY A 92 -4.32 9.73 -5.01
CA GLY A 92 -3.36 9.08 -4.13
C GLY A 92 -3.85 8.89 -2.71
N VAL A 93 -3.30 7.87 -2.07
CA VAL A 93 -3.42 7.65 -0.63
C VAL A 93 -2.03 7.64 -0.01
N LEU A 94 -1.87 8.39 1.07
CA LEU A 94 -0.73 8.29 1.97
C LEU A 94 -1.16 7.57 3.25
N PHE A 95 -0.39 6.56 3.67
CA PHE A 95 -0.58 5.87 4.94
C PHE A 95 0.74 5.79 5.70
N VAL A 96 0.84 6.49 6.84
CA VAL A 96 2.07 6.61 7.62
C VAL A 96 2.27 5.38 8.49
N VAL A 97 3.42 4.72 8.34
CA VAL A 97 3.80 3.51 9.11
C VAL A 97 4.90 3.78 10.13
N GLY A 98 5.58 4.92 10.04
CA GLY A 98 6.62 5.31 11.01
C GLY A 98 6.94 6.79 10.95
N GLY A 99 7.25 7.38 12.10
CA GLY A 99 7.53 8.82 12.20
C GLY A 99 6.30 9.70 12.04
N GLU A 100 6.54 10.94 11.61
CA GLU A 100 5.50 11.96 11.37
C GLU A 100 5.87 12.77 10.13
N ILE A 101 4.88 13.15 9.34
CA ILE A 101 5.00 14.05 8.19
C ILE A 101 4.10 15.28 8.34
N ALA A 102 4.59 16.43 7.92
CA ALA A 102 3.80 17.64 7.71
C ALA A 102 3.29 17.63 6.26
N LEU A 103 1.97 17.52 6.11
CA LEU A 103 1.27 17.51 4.84
C LEU A 103 0.47 18.81 4.70
N THR A 104 0.67 19.56 3.61
CA THR A 104 -0.15 20.74 3.32
C THR A 104 -1.04 20.42 2.12
N ILE A 105 -2.34 20.54 2.27
CA ILE A 105 -3.34 20.31 1.22
C ILE A 105 -4.05 21.64 0.95
N SER A 106 -3.95 22.15 -0.27
CA SER A 106 -4.60 23.41 -0.68
C SER A 106 -4.38 24.58 0.31
N GLY A 107 -3.17 24.64 0.88
CA GLY A 107 -2.79 25.66 1.88
C GLY A 107 -3.11 25.34 3.33
N THR A 108 -3.84 24.26 3.60
CA THR A 108 -4.15 23.81 4.98
C THR A 108 -3.10 22.80 5.44
N ALA A 109 -2.48 23.06 6.57
CA ALA A 109 -1.45 22.20 7.16
C ALA A 109 -2.07 21.10 8.03
N HIS A 110 -1.55 19.88 7.88
CA HIS A 110 -1.90 18.70 8.66
C HIS A 110 -0.64 18.00 9.16
N ARG A 111 -0.73 17.36 10.31
CA ARG A 111 0.31 16.46 10.82
C ARG A 111 -0.20 15.03 10.80
N LEU A 112 0.52 14.15 10.10
CA LEU A 112 0.22 12.75 10.03
C LEU A 112 1.32 11.97 10.75
N ALA A 113 0.98 11.46 11.93
CA ALA A 113 1.80 10.49 12.66
C ALA A 113 1.47 9.06 12.18
N THR A 114 2.12 8.07 12.75
CA THR A 114 1.84 6.64 12.48
C THR A 114 0.35 6.33 12.59
N GLY A 115 -0.18 5.59 11.61
CA GLY A 115 -1.61 5.35 11.42
C GLY A 115 -2.35 6.48 10.70
N GLY A 116 -1.68 7.61 10.43
CA GLY A 116 -2.24 8.72 9.66
C GLY A 116 -2.52 8.33 8.22
N TYR A 117 -3.69 8.72 7.74
CA TYR A 117 -4.19 8.46 6.40
C TYR A 117 -4.58 9.79 5.73
N ALA A 118 -4.18 9.97 4.49
CA ALA A 118 -4.65 11.08 3.66
C ALA A 118 -5.11 10.56 2.30
N PHE A 119 -6.30 10.99 1.87
CA PHE A 119 -6.79 10.80 0.50
C PHE A 119 -6.58 12.11 -0.28
N LEU A 120 -5.98 12.00 -1.45
CA LEU A 120 -5.60 13.11 -2.32
C LEU A 120 -6.25 12.88 -3.69
N PRO A 121 -7.34 13.59 -4.04
CA PRO A 121 -8.00 13.43 -5.33
C PRO A 121 -7.14 13.95 -6.49
N PRO A 122 -7.51 13.66 -7.75
CA PRO A 122 -6.79 14.18 -8.91
C PRO A 122 -6.73 15.72 -8.90
N ALA A 123 -5.66 16.25 -9.44
CA ALA A 123 -5.33 17.69 -9.46
C ALA A 123 -5.23 18.36 -8.07
N CYS A 124 -5.19 17.59 -6.99
CA CYS A 124 -5.00 18.08 -5.64
C CYS A 124 -3.62 18.74 -5.50
N LYS A 125 -3.59 19.97 -4.99
CA LYS A 125 -2.33 20.66 -4.68
C LYS A 125 -1.91 20.33 -3.27
N TRP A 126 -0.81 19.63 -3.12
CA TRP A 126 -0.27 19.25 -1.83
C TRP A 126 1.25 19.31 -1.79
N THR A 127 1.80 19.46 -0.61
CA THR A 127 3.23 19.39 -0.33
C THR A 127 3.47 18.54 0.90
N LEU A 128 4.66 17.99 1.02
CA LEU A 128 5.02 17.12 2.13
C LEU A 128 6.41 17.47 2.65
N ARG A 129 6.58 17.50 3.96
CA ARG A 129 7.87 17.68 4.64
C ARG A 129 7.97 16.78 5.87
N ASN A 130 9.16 16.26 6.10
CA ASN A 130 9.54 15.72 7.39
C ASN A 130 10.20 16.83 8.22
N GLU A 131 9.46 17.40 9.16
CA GLU A 131 9.93 18.42 10.08
C GLU A 131 10.52 17.82 11.37
N GLY A 132 10.48 16.51 11.52
CA GLY A 132 10.98 15.78 12.68
C GLY A 132 12.51 15.60 12.67
N GLN A 133 13.02 14.91 13.69
CA GLN A 133 14.45 14.59 13.85
C GLN A 133 14.80 13.16 13.42
N SER A 134 13.81 12.35 13.10
CA SER A 134 13.96 10.97 12.65
C SER A 134 13.31 10.78 11.28
N PRO A 135 13.73 9.77 10.49
CA PRO A 135 13.06 9.46 9.24
C PRO A 135 11.57 9.17 9.45
N ALA A 136 10.76 9.57 8.49
CA ALA A 136 9.35 9.22 8.40
C ALA A 136 9.12 8.28 7.22
N THR A 137 8.27 7.27 7.42
CA THR A 137 8.00 6.25 6.41
C THR A 137 6.50 6.12 6.20
N PHE A 138 6.09 6.08 4.95
CA PHE A 138 4.69 5.92 4.57
C PHE A 138 4.55 5.11 3.28
N HIS A 139 3.38 4.50 3.11
CA HIS A 139 2.93 3.97 1.83
C HIS A 139 2.30 5.08 1.01
N TRP A 140 2.67 5.15 -0.25
CA TRP A 140 2.03 6.01 -1.22
C TRP A 140 1.45 5.14 -2.33
N ILE A 141 0.12 5.08 -2.38
CA ILE A 141 -0.64 4.31 -3.36
C ILE A 141 -1.26 5.31 -4.33
N ARG A 142 -1.06 5.08 -5.63
CA ARG A 142 -1.47 5.98 -6.70
C ARG A 142 -2.25 5.22 -7.75
N LYS A 143 -3.28 5.86 -8.28
CA LYS A 143 -4.10 5.37 -9.38
C LYS A 143 -4.49 6.52 -10.31
N ALA A 144 -4.56 6.28 -11.61
CA ALA A 144 -5.23 7.21 -12.51
C ALA A 144 -6.74 7.18 -12.22
N TYR A 145 -7.28 8.33 -11.82
CA TYR A 145 -8.72 8.44 -11.50
C TYR A 145 -9.57 8.35 -12.77
N GLU A 146 -10.60 7.53 -12.74
CA GLU A 146 -11.53 7.41 -13.85
C GLU A 146 -12.74 8.32 -13.66
N VAL A 147 -12.75 9.43 -14.39
CA VAL A 147 -13.84 10.41 -14.37
C VAL A 147 -15.13 9.79 -14.93
N VAL A 148 -16.23 9.93 -14.19
CA VAL A 148 -17.57 9.55 -14.65
C VAL A 148 -18.43 10.81 -14.79
N PRO A 149 -18.99 11.11 -15.97
CA PRO A 149 -19.84 12.27 -16.15
C PRO A 149 -21.04 12.28 -15.17
N GLY A 150 -21.23 13.39 -14.48
CA GLY A 150 -22.32 13.56 -13.50
C GLY A 150 -21.95 13.10 -12.08
N ILE A 151 -20.82 12.49 -11.86
CA ILE A 151 -20.29 12.17 -10.52
C ILE A 151 -19.20 13.19 -10.17
N PRO A 152 -19.35 13.96 -9.07
CA PRO A 152 -18.33 14.92 -8.66
C PRO A 152 -17.06 14.21 -8.18
N LEU A 153 -15.91 14.87 -8.30
CA LEU A 153 -14.68 14.40 -7.71
C LEU A 153 -14.82 14.31 -6.18
N PRO A 154 -14.18 13.33 -5.54
CA PRO A 154 -14.11 13.27 -4.09
C PRO A 154 -13.26 14.44 -3.55
N GLU A 155 -13.48 14.81 -2.30
CA GLU A 155 -12.68 15.81 -1.62
C GLU A 155 -11.47 15.18 -0.95
N ALA A 156 -10.38 15.98 -0.83
CA ALA A 156 -9.23 15.57 -0.04
C ALA A 156 -9.60 15.54 1.45
N PHE A 157 -9.11 14.55 2.18
CA PHE A 157 -9.28 14.49 3.63
C PHE A 157 -8.10 13.81 4.31
N VAL A 158 -7.99 14.07 5.61
CA VAL A 158 -6.98 13.50 6.50
C VAL A 158 -7.69 12.87 7.69
N THR A 159 -7.24 11.69 8.09
CA THR A 159 -7.76 10.97 9.26
C THR A 159 -6.65 10.09 9.88
N ASN A 160 -6.99 9.30 10.88
CA ASN A 160 -6.10 8.30 11.47
C ASN A 160 -6.86 6.99 11.71
N GLU A 161 -6.22 5.85 11.48
CA GLU A 161 -6.84 4.54 11.70
C GLU A 161 -7.40 4.37 13.12
N ALA A 162 -6.75 4.96 14.12
CA ALA A 162 -7.17 4.89 15.52
C ALA A 162 -8.54 5.55 15.78
N THR A 163 -9.00 6.42 14.89
CA THR A 163 -10.30 7.13 15.03
C THR A 163 -11.44 6.41 14.30
N ILE A 164 -11.15 5.32 13.61
CA ILE A 164 -12.13 4.60 12.79
C ILE A 164 -12.37 3.21 13.37
N ALA A 165 -13.59 2.94 13.78
CA ALA A 165 -13.96 1.62 14.27
C ALA A 165 -13.91 0.59 13.13
N PRO A 166 -13.20 -0.56 13.31
CA PRO A 166 -13.21 -1.62 12.33
C PRO A 166 -14.63 -2.21 12.19
N ALA A 167 -15.07 -2.37 10.94
CA ALA A 167 -16.34 -3.02 10.63
C ALA A 167 -16.13 -4.55 10.57
N PRO A 168 -16.77 -5.34 11.45
CA PRO A 168 -16.64 -6.79 11.43
C PRO A 168 -17.27 -7.37 10.16
N MET A 169 -16.66 -8.43 9.65
CA MET A 169 -17.24 -9.22 8.57
C MET A 169 -18.38 -10.09 9.13
N PRO A 170 -19.46 -10.28 8.38
CA PRO A 170 -20.59 -11.11 8.80
C PRO A 170 -20.14 -12.52 9.24
N ASP A 171 -20.79 -13.07 10.23
CA ASP A 171 -20.61 -14.45 10.73
C ASP A 171 -19.21 -14.81 11.25
N THR A 172 -18.35 -13.80 11.49
CA THR A 172 -16.97 -14.02 11.96
C THR A 172 -16.77 -13.75 13.46
N GLN A 173 -17.84 -13.40 14.19
CA GLN A 173 -17.78 -13.02 15.60
C GLN A 173 -16.76 -11.89 15.88
N GLY A 174 -16.57 -10.98 14.89
CA GLY A 174 -15.61 -9.90 14.98
C GLY A 174 -14.14 -10.29 14.79
N ARG A 175 -13.84 -11.55 14.51
CA ARG A 175 -12.47 -12.05 14.37
C ARG A 175 -11.83 -11.68 13.04
N TRP A 176 -12.64 -11.25 12.08
CA TRP A 176 -12.22 -10.64 10.80
C TRP A 176 -12.95 -9.31 10.66
N ALA A 177 -12.20 -8.22 10.53
CA ALA A 177 -12.76 -6.88 10.44
C ALA A 177 -11.96 -6.01 9.45
N THR A 178 -12.62 -4.97 8.95
CA THR A 178 -11.98 -4.01 8.01
C THR A 178 -12.14 -2.59 8.54
N THR A 179 -11.04 -1.87 8.72
CA THR A 179 -11.02 -0.41 8.91
C THR A 179 -11.16 0.25 7.53
N ARG A 180 -12.30 0.88 7.28
CA ARG A 180 -12.64 1.53 6.01
C ARG A 180 -12.50 3.03 6.18
N PHE A 181 -11.65 3.65 5.36
CA PHE A 181 -11.42 5.10 5.39
C PHE A 181 -12.43 5.87 4.54
N VAL A 182 -13.08 5.20 3.61
CA VAL A 182 -14.16 5.73 2.77
C VAL A 182 -15.38 4.80 2.81
N ASP A 183 -16.55 5.35 2.58
CA ASP A 183 -17.76 4.55 2.41
C ASP A 183 -17.64 3.70 1.14
N PRO A 184 -17.72 2.37 1.22
CA PRO A 184 -17.63 1.50 0.04
C PRO A 184 -18.75 1.69 -0.98
N LEU A 185 -19.85 2.34 -0.60
CA LEU A 185 -20.96 2.65 -1.48
C LEU A 185 -20.88 4.05 -2.12
N ASP A 186 -19.90 4.86 -1.72
CA ASP A 186 -19.67 6.17 -2.32
C ASP A 186 -18.96 6.02 -3.67
N VAL A 187 -19.75 6.12 -4.73
CA VAL A 187 -19.27 5.96 -6.12
C VAL A 187 -18.30 7.06 -6.59
N ARG A 188 -18.06 8.10 -5.77
CA ARG A 188 -17.01 9.09 -6.04
C ARG A 188 -15.62 8.48 -5.97
N TYR A 189 -15.40 7.46 -5.12
CA TYR A 189 -14.13 6.78 -4.98
C TYR A 189 -14.01 5.61 -5.95
N ASP A 190 -12.96 5.56 -6.74
CA ASP A 190 -12.70 4.47 -7.67
C ASP A 190 -11.52 3.57 -7.26
N MET A 191 -10.98 3.82 -6.07
CA MET A 191 -10.14 2.89 -5.31
C MET A 191 -10.50 2.91 -3.83
N HIS A 192 -10.26 1.79 -3.16
CA HIS A 192 -10.33 1.71 -1.71
C HIS A 192 -8.98 1.26 -1.17
N VAL A 193 -8.47 2.00 -0.20
CA VAL A 193 -7.30 1.61 0.59
C VAL A 193 -7.76 1.44 2.03
N ASN A 194 -7.74 0.21 2.52
CA ASN A 194 -8.30 -0.20 3.80
C ASN A 194 -7.28 -0.95 4.64
N ILE A 195 -7.55 -1.16 5.93
CA ILE A 195 -6.80 -2.10 6.75
C ILE A 195 -7.70 -3.28 7.08
N VAL A 196 -7.23 -4.48 6.74
CA VAL A 196 -7.91 -5.73 7.11
C VAL A 196 -7.19 -6.32 8.30
N THR A 197 -7.96 -6.76 9.29
CA THR A 197 -7.47 -7.29 10.57
C THR A 197 -8.11 -8.65 10.85
N PHE A 198 -7.26 -9.62 11.19
CA PHE A 198 -7.66 -10.95 11.65
C PHE A 198 -7.10 -11.18 13.05
N GLU A 199 -7.95 -11.65 13.96
CA GLU A 199 -7.52 -12.18 15.25
C GLU A 199 -6.80 -13.53 15.06
N PRO A 200 -5.93 -13.96 15.98
CA PRO A 200 -5.22 -15.24 15.87
C PRO A 200 -6.15 -16.41 15.60
N GLY A 201 -5.85 -17.20 14.56
CA GLY A 201 -6.66 -18.32 14.12
C GLY A 201 -7.92 -17.96 13.33
N ALA A 202 -8.16 -16.69 13.02
CA ALA A 202 -9.22 -16.29 12.10
C ALA A 202 -8.91 -16.68 10.66
N VAL A 203 -9.95 -16.84 9.85
CA VAL A 203 -9.84 -17.35 8.47
C VAL A 203 -10.73 -16.58 7.52
N ILE A 204 -10.34 -16.58 6.24
CA ILE A 204 -11.28 -16.50 5.12
C ILE A 204 -11.65 -17.94 4.81
N PRO A 205 -12.89 -18.39 5.11
CA PRO A 205 -13.19 -19.83 5.18
C PRO A 205 -13.50 -20.49 3.81
N PHE A 206 -13.38 -19.76 2.72
CA PHE A 206 -13.62 -20.23 1.37
C PHE A 206 -12.65 -19.55 0.40
N LEU A 207 -12.49 -20.13 -0.77
CA LEU A 207 -11.75 -19.48 -1.86
C LEU A 207 -12.61 -18.38 -2.47
N GLU A 208 -12.39 -17.15 -2.06
CA GLU A 208 -13.04 -16.01 -2.69
C GLU A 208 -12.34 -15.62 -4.00
N THR A 209 -13.12 -15.18 -4.97
CA THR A 209 -12.63 -14.57 -6.21
C THR A 209 -13.49 -13.35 -6.54
N HIS A 210 -12.90 -12.33 -7.07
CA HIS A 210 -13.61 -11.11 -7.48
C HIS A 210 -12.84 -10.33 -8.52
N VAL A 211 -13.52 -9.38 -9.17
CA VAL A 211 -12.97 -8.61 -10.30
C VAL A 211 -11.85 -7.64 -9.89
N MET A 212 -11.78 -7.26 -8.62
CA MET A 212 -10.82 -6.28 -8.16
C MET A 212 -9.40 -6.84 -8.14
N GLU A 213 -8.46 -6.02 -8.60
CA GLU A 213 -7.04 -6.20 -8.38
C GLU A 213 -6.67 -5.82 -6.94
N HIS A 214 -5.68 -6.50 -6.36
CA HIS A 214 -5.24 -6.20 -5.00
C HIS A 214 -3.74 -5.95 -4.90
N GLY A 215 -3.41 -4.96 -4.04
CA GLY A 215 -2.10 -4.82 -3.42
C GLY A 215 -2.26 -4.95 -1.92
N LEU A 216 -1.58 -5.91 -1.30
CA LEU A 216 -1.65 -6.19 0.13
C LEU A 216 -0.25 -6.04 0.74
N TYR A 217 -0.07 -5.08 1.62
CA TYR A 217 1.16 -4.96 2.40
C TYR A 217 0.93 -5.38 3.84
N VAL A 218 1.65 -6.39 4.32
CA VAL A 218 1.49 -6.92 5.67
C VAL A 218 2.07 -5.95 6.68
N LEU A 219 1.20 -5.37 7.51
CA LEU A 219 1.56 -4.41 8.56
C LEU A 219 1.99 -5.13 9.85
N GLU A 220 1.35 -6.25 10.18
CA GLU A 220 1.52 -6.95 11.47
C GLU A 220 1.23 -8.44 11.32
N GLY A 221 2.01 -9.27 12.03
CA GLY A 221 1.74 -10.68 12.20
C GLY A 221 2.15 -11.58 11.06
N LYS A 222 1.55 -12.76 11.03
CA LYS A 222 1.80 -13.83 10.06
C LYS A 222 0.51 -14.49 9.62
N ALA A 223 0.48 -14.96 8.39
CA ALA A 223 -0.60 -15.77 7.86
C ALA A 223 -0.11 -16.79 6.84
N VAL A 224 -0.94 -17.78 6.59
CA VAL A 224 -0.82 -18.65 5.43
C VAL A 224 -1.96 -18.29 4.46
N TYR A 225 -1.60 -17.94 3.24
CA TYR A 225 -2.52 -17.69 2.15
C TYR A 225 -2.59 -18.88 1.21
N LYS A 226 -3.81 -19.22 0.81
CA LYS A 226 -4.05 -19.96 -0.42
C LYS A 226 -4.17 -18.92 -1.53
N LEU A 227 -3.22 -18.87 -2.45
CA LEU A 227 -3.22 -18.00 -3.63
C LEU A 227 -3.21 -18.85 -4.89
N ASN A 228 -4.27 -18.77 -5.69
CA ASN A 228 -4.47 -19.64 -6.83
C ASN A 228 -4.35 -21.13 -6.42
N ARG A 229 -3.29 -21.82 -6.81
CA ARG A 229 -3.05 -23.22 -6.47
C ARG A 229 -2.07 -23.42 -5.32
N ASP A 230 -1.39 -22.35 -4.88
CA ASP A 230 -0.26 -22.42 -3.98
C ASP A 230 -0.64 -22.05 -2.54
N TRP A 231 0.15 -22.55 -1.59
CA TRP A 231 0.13 -22.14 -0.21
C TRP A 231 1.36 -21.29 0.05
N VAL A 232 1.15 -20.07 0.55
CA VAL A 232 2.21 -19.09 0.74
C VAL A 232 2.17 -18.57 2.17
N GLU A 233 3.29 -18.65 2.87
CA GLU A 233 3.45 -17.98 4.15
C GLU A 233 3.83 -16.51 3.92
N VAL A 234 3.19 -15.61 4.67
CA VAL A 234 3.46 -14.16 4.64
C VAL A 234 3.59 -13.62 6.05
N GLU A 235 4.43 -12.60 6.20
CA GLU A 235 4.68 -11.95 7.49
C GLU A 235 4.82 -10.42 7.34
N ALA A 236 4.85 -9.71 8.47
CA ALA A 236 5.01 -8.26 8.48
C ALA A 236 6.19 -7.80 7.62
N GLY A 237 5.93 -6.84 6.72
CA GLY A 237 6.88 -6.33 5.75
C GLY A 237 6.81 -6.97 4.36
N ASP A 238 6.07 -8.06 4.20
CA ASP A 238 5.84 -8.68 2.89
C ASP A 238 4.77 -7.92 2.11
N PHE A 239 4.89 -7.92 0.79
CA PHE A 239 3.89 -7.40 -0.13
C PHE A 239 3.36 -8.53 -1.02
N MET A 240 2.05 -8.54 -1.22
CA MET A 240 1.38 -9.42 -2.18
C MET A 240 0.64 -8.59 -3.22
N TRP A 241 0.74 -8.99 -4.47
CA TRP A 241 -0.14 -8.55 -5.53
C TRP A 241 -1.03 -9.71 -5.97
N LEU A 242 -2.33 -9.45 -6.12
CA LEU A 242 -3.30 -10.42 -6.63
C LEU A 242 -3.98 -9.82 -7.84
N ARG A 243 -3.91 -10.54 -8.94
CA ARG A 243 -4.65 -10.21 -10.15
C ARG A 243 -6.16 -10.36 -9.91
N ALA A 244 -6.95 -9.64 -10.69
CA ALA A 244 -8.39 -9.87 -10.79
C ALA A 244 -8.70 -11.37 -10.94
N PHE A 245 -9.67 -11.85 -10.15
CA PHE A 245 -10.11 -13.25 -10.09
C PHE A 245 -9.08 -14.26 -9.53
N CYS A 246 -7.96 -13.84 -8.98
CA CYS A 246 -7.08 -14.76 -8.27
C CYS A 246 -7.82 -15.38 -7.08
N PRO A 247 -8.01 -16.71 -7.04
CA PRO A 247 -8.62 -17.37 -5.89
C PRO A 247 -7.75 -17.19 -4.65
N GLN A 248 -8.37 -16.75 -3.55
CA GLN A 248 -7.65 -16.47 -2.31
C GLN A 248 -8.41 -16.94 -1.07
N ALA A 249 -7.68 -17.40 -0.09
CA ALA A 249 -8.16 -17.66 1.27
C ALA A 249 -7.01 -17.39 2.25
N CYS A 250 -7.33 -17.13 3.52
CA CYS A 250 -6.36 -16.75 4.52
C CYS A 250 -6.58 -17.52 5.82
N TYR A 251 -5.48 -17.91 6.46
CA TYR A 251 -5.44 -18.39 7.85
C TYR A 251 -4.41 -17.56 8.64
N ALA A 252 -4.88 -16.79 9.61
CA ALA A 252 -4.04 -16.00 10.49
C ALA A 252 -3.39 -16.90 11.56
N GLY A 253 -2.34 -17.62 11.20
CA GLY A 253 -1.71 -18.67 11.99
C GLY A 253 -0.65 -18.19 12.98
N GLY A 254 -0.40 -16.89 13.08
CA GLY A 254 0.56 -16.33 14.03
C GLY A 254 0.02 -16.23 15.46
N PRO A 255 0.90 -15.94 16.45
CA PRO A 255 0.50 -15.79 17.86
C PRO A 255 -0.23 -14.46 18.12
N GLY A 256 -0.08 -13.46 17.25
CA GLY A 256 -0.71 -12.16 17.31
C GLY A 256 -1.68 -11.93 16.15
N ARG A 257 -2.29 -10.76 16.14
CA ARG A 257 -3.14 -10.33 15.03
C ARG A 257 -2.37 -10.34 13.72
N PHE A 258 -3.07 -10.61 12.63
CA PHE A 258 -2.58 -10.44 11.28
C PHE A 258 -3.28 -9.24 10.64
N ARG A 259 -2.52 -8.27 10.16
CA ARG A 259 -3.07 -7.03 9.59
C ARG A 259 -2.33 -6.68 8.31
N TYR A 260 -3.07 -6.19 7.32
CA TYR A 260 -2.48 -5.67 6.09
C TYR A 260 -3.21 -4.44 5.56
N LEU A 261 -2.44 -3.57 4.91
CA LEU A 261 -2.93 -2.47 4.10
C LEU A 261 -3.34 -3.03 2.74
N LEU A 262 -4.60 -2.85 2.37
CA LEU A 262 -5.21 -3.39 1.16
C LEU A 262 -5.54 -2.26 0.20
N TYR A 263 -4.99 -2.30 -1.01
CA TYR A 263 -5.51 -1.59 -2.18
C TYR A 263 -6.49 -2.49 -2.94
N LYS A 264 -7.57 -1.91 -3.45
CA LYS A 264 -8.42 -2.48 -4.49
C LYS A 264 -9.02 -1.40 -5.37
N ASP A 265 -9.13 -1.64 -6.67
CA ASP A 265 -9.95 -0.85 -7.58
C ASP A 265 -11.44 -1.09 -7.29
N ALA A 266 -12.28 -0.09 -7.53
CA ALA A 266 -13.69 -0.15 -7.14
C ALA A 266 -14.56 0.78 -7.99
N ASN A 267 -15.88 0.56 -7.94
CA ASN A 267 -16.92 1.51 -8.33
C ASN A 267 -16.82 2.08 -9.76
N ARG A 268 -16.26 1.32 -10.69
CA ARG A 268 -16.19 1.71 -12.11
C ARG A 268 -16.71 0.60 -13.01
N HIS A 269 -17.28 0.98 -14.14
CA HIS A 269 -17.59 0.03 -15.20
C HIS A 269 -16.32 -0.51 -15.84
N MET A 270 -16.35 -1.79 -16.17
CA MET A 270 -15.23 -2.40 -16.89
C MET A 270 -15.07 -1.76 -18.27
N LYS A 271 -13.84 -1.38 -18.59
CA LYS A 271 -13.51 -0.84 -19.92
C LYS A 271 -13.66 -1.94 -20.96
N LEU A 272 -14.51 -1.69 -21.97
CA LEU A 272 -14.70 -2.62 -23.07
C LEU A 272 -13.58 -2.53 -24.13
N ARG A 273 -12.75 -1.47 -24.06
CA ARG A 273 -11.61 -1.23 -24.95
C ARG A 273 -10.42 -0.77 -24.10
N PRO A 274 -9.61 -1.68 -23.58
CA PRO A 274 -8.55 -1.36 -22.61
C PRO A 274 -7.38 -0.55 -23.21
N PHE A 275 -7.26 -0.48 -24.54
CA PHE A 275 -6.14 0.18 -25.21
C PHE A 275 -6.64 1.28 -26.17
N ARG A 276 -6.78 2.47 -25.65
CA ARG A 276 -6.83 3.70 -26.42
C ARG A 276 -5.91 4.73 -25.80
#